data_e0146c810a61835e93f79435cae16177
#
_entry.id   e0146c810a61835e93f79435cae16177
#
_cell.length_a   1.000
_cell.length_b   1.000
_cell.length_c   1.000
_cell.angle_alpha   90.00
_cell.angle_beta   90.00
_cell.angle_gamma   90.00
#
_symmetry.space_group_name_H-M   'P 1'
#
loop_
_entity.id
_entity.type
_entity.pdbx_description
1 polymer ?
#
loop_
_entity_poly.entity_id
_entity_poly.type
_entity_poly.pdbx_seq_one_letter_code
_entity_poly.pdbx_strand_id
1 'polypeptide(L)' 'SGSLKGELIEYTEREQLLLNLLEENNRLSLNRYCRLAHLSRRTAEHLLAKFVRYDIVEPVFEGHKFHFRLK' A
#
# COMPACT_ATOMS: atom_id res chain seq x y z
N SER A 1 -5.64 -1.28 -21.36
CA SER A 1 -5.28 -1.92 -20.16
C SER A 1 -4.73 -0.95 -19.14
N GLY A 2 -5.00 -1.23 -17.91
CA GLY A 2 -4.46 -0.44 -16.83
C GLY A 2 -2.95 -0.39 -16.87
N SER A 3 -2.36 -1.28 -17.59
CA SER A 3 -0.91 -1.34 -17.69
C SER A 3 -0.31 -0.06 -18.23
N LEU A 4 -1.05 0.66 -19.05
CA LEU A 4 -0.55 1.91 -19.56
C LEU A 4 -0.19 2.86 -18.45
N LYS A 5 -1.08 2.95 -17.46
CA LYS A 5 -0.81 3.81 -16.32
C LYS A 5 0.39 3.29 -15.54
N GLY A 6 0.44 1.99 -15.35
CA GLY A 6 1.55 1.40 -14.62
C GLY A 6 2.88 1.66 -15.29
N GLU A 7 2.88 1.65 -16.60
CA GLU A 7 4.10 1.87 -17.35
C GLU A 7 4.65 3.28 -17.18
N LEU A 8 3.77 4.23 -16.90
CA LEU A 8 4.17 5.61 -16.79
C LEU A 8 4.45 6.04 -15.36
N ILE A 9 4.22 5.16 -14.40
CA ILE A 9 4.43 5.48 -13.01
C ILE A 9 5.80 4.98 -12.58
N GLU A 10 6.60 5.89 -12.07
CA GLU A 10 7.88 5.54 -11.47
C GLU A 10 7.72 5.53 -9.98
N TYR A 11 8.13 4.46 -9.35
CA TYR A 11 7.99 4.30 -7.91
C TYR A 11 9.30 4.60 -7.21
N THR A 12 9.22 5.26 -6.07
CA THR A 12 10.38 5.40 -5.20
C THR A 12 10.68 4.05 -4.56
N GLU A 13 11.84 3.97 -3.90
CA GLU A 13 12.19 2.74 -3.21
C GLU A 13 11.16 2.36 -2.15
N ARG A 14 10.64 3.35 -1.44
CA ARG A 14 9.61 3.10 -0.41
C ARG A 14 8.32 2.59 -1.05
N GLU A 15 7.96 3.16 -2.17
CA GLU A 15 6.74 2.74 -2.86
C GLU A 15 6.90 1.34 -3.40
N GLN A 16 8.06 1.01 -3.95
CA GLN A 16 8.31 -0.33 -4.46
C GLN A 16 8.28 -1.34 -3.32
N LEU A 17 8.85 -0.97 -2.17
CA LEU A 17 8.80 -1.83 -1.01
C LEU A 17 7.35 -2.10 -0.57
N LEU A 18 6.52 -1.06 -0.59
CA LEU A 18 5.11 -1.22 -0.24
C LEU A 18 4.43 -2.19 -1.19
N LEU A 19 4.68 -2.06 -2.49
CA LEU A 19 4.10 -2.99 -3.46
C LEU A 19 4.54 -4.42 -3.18
N ASN A 20 5.83 -4.60 -2.90
CA ASN A 20 6.35 -5.94 -2.61
C ASN A 20 5.68 -6.53 -1.36
N LEU A 21 5.51 -5.71 -0.33
CA LEU A 21 4.87 -6.17 0.89
C LEU A 21 3.41 -6.54 0.67
N LEU A 22 2.73 -5.76 -0.17
CA LEU A 22 1.33 -6.04 -0.49
C LEU A 22 1.19 -7.33 -1.30
N GLU A 23 2.17 -7.61 -2.16
CA GLU A 23 2.15 -8.85 -2.92
C GLU A 23 2.39 -10.07 -2.03
N GLU A 24 3.23 -9.90 -1.02
CA GLU A 24 3.52 -10.99 -0.10
C GLU A 24 2.46 -11.18 0.97
N ASN A 25 1.76 -10.10 1.30
CA ASN A 25 0.77 -10.11 2.38
C ASN A 25 -0.58 -9.68 1.83
N ASN A 26 -1.51 -10.59 1.73
CA ASN A 26 -2.85 -10.26 1.26
C ASN A 26 -3.58 -9.32 2.20
N ARG A 27 -3.12 -9.23 3.42
CA ARG A 27 -3.73 -8.37 4.43
C ARG A 27 -2.62 -7.61 5.13
N LEU A 28 -2.40 -6.40 4.71
CA LEU A 28 -1.36 -5.57 5.30
C LEU A 28 -2.01 -4.46 6.11
N SER A 29 -1.87 -4.54 7.43
CA SER A 29 -2.39 -3.48 8.29
C SER A 29 -1.39 -2.32 8.32
N LEU A 30 -1.89 -1.15 8.71
CA LEU A 30 -1.04 0.02 8.83
C LEU A 30 0.08 -0.22 9.83
N ASN A 31 -0.24 -0.81 10.97
CA ASN A 31 0.78 -1.07 11.99
C ASN A 31 1.86 -2.01 11.48
N ARG A 32 1.45 -3.05 10.77
CA ARG A 32 2.42 -4.00 10.24
C ARG A 32 3.31 -3.35 9.19
N TYR A 33 2.73 -2.53 8.34
CA TYR A 33 3.50 -1.82 7.35
C TYR A 33 4.53 -0.90 8.01
N CYS A 34 4.12 -0.16 9.04
CA CYS A 34 5.05 0.71 9.76
C CYS A 34 6.24 -0.07 10.29
N ARG A 35 5.99 -1.25 10.87
CA ARG A 35 7.06 -2.06 11.44
C ARG A 35 7.97 -2.64 10.36
N LEU A 36 7.39 -3.17 9.30
CA LEU A 36 8.18 -3.82 8.26
C LEU A 36 9.02 -2.84 7.47
N ALA A 37 8.50 -1.65 7.25
CA ALA A 37 9.17 -0.64 6.44
C ALA A 37 9.95 0.37 7.28
N HIS A 38 9.86 0.27 8.60
CA HIS A 38 10.53 1.21 9.52
C HIS A 38 10.12 2.65 9.24
N LEU A 39 8.81 2.85 9.10
CA LEU A 39 8.25 4.17 8.82
C LEU A 39 7.43 4.66 9.98
N SER A 40 7.35 5.98 10.12
CA SER A 40 6.43 6.58 11.06
C SER A 40 5.01 6.34 10.54
N ARG A 41 4.05 6.38 11.46
CA ARG A 41 2.65 6.18 11.09
C ARG A 41 2.21 7.20 10.05
N ARG A 42 2.64 8.44 10.20
CA ARG A 42 2.27 9.51 9.29
C ARG A 42 2.74 9.23 7.87
N THR A 43 4.00 8.84 7.74
CA THR A 43 4.56 8.54 6.42
C THR A 43 3.86 7.33 5.82
N ALA A 44 3.61 6.30 6.62
CA ALA A 44 2.94 5.11 6.15
C ALA A 44 1.53 5.42 5.67
N GLU A 45 0.79 6.23 6.43
CA GLU A 45 -0.55 6.64 6.03
C GLU A 45 -0.53 7.41 4.73
N HIS A 46 0.44 8.28 4.57
CA HIS A 46 0.55 9.09 3.36
C HIS A 46 0.78 8.21 2.13
N LEU A 47 1.68 7.24 2.25
CA LEU A 47 1.97 6.35 1.13
C LEU A 47 0.79 5.46 0.78
N LEU A 48 0.11 4.92 1.80
CA LEU A 48 -1.06 4.09 1.56
C LEU A 48 -2.19 4.90 0.93
N ALA A 49 -2.39 6.15 1.40
CA ALA A 49 -3.42 7.00 0.82
C ALA A 49 -3.12 7.31 -0.64
N LYS A 50 -1.86 7.50 -0.98
CA LYS A 50 -1.45 7.74 -2.35
C LYS A 50 -1.80 6.55 -3.23
N PHE A 51 -1.52 5.33 -2.74
CA PHE A 51 -1.81 4.12 -3.50
C PHE A 51 -3.31 3.88 -3.63
N VAL A 52 -4.09 4.29 -2.64
CA VAL A 52 -5.54 4.20 -2.75
C VAL A 52 -6.03 5.16 -3.84
N ARG A 53 -5.50 6.38 -3.87
CA ARG A 53 -5.87 7.35 -4.91
C ARG A 53 -5.48 6.89 -6.30
N TYR A 54 -4.39 6.15 -6.42
CA TYR A 54 -3.95 5.62 -7.71
C TYR A 54 -4.71 4.36 -8.10
N ASP A 55 -5.64 3.92 -7.25
CA ASP A 55 -6.47 2.74 -7.52
C ASP A 55 -5.65 1.45 -7.57
N ILE A 56 -4.54 1.45 -6.87
CA ILE A 56 -3.66 0.28 -6.79
C ILE A 56 -4.03 -0.59 -5.59
N VAL A 57 -4.46 0.05 -4.53
CA VAL A 57 -4.72 -0.58 -3.24
C VAL A 57 -6.13 -0.22 -2.79
N GLU A 58 -6.77 -1.13 -2.09
CA GLU A 58 -8.07 -0.85 -1.49
C GLU A 58 -8.04 -1.19 -0.02
N PRO A 59 -8.72 -0.40 0.82
CA PRO A 59 -8.90 -0.75 2.22
C PRO A 59 -10.04 -1.77 2.35
N VAL A 60 -9.86 -2.73 3.23
CA VAL A 60 -10.88 -3.74 3.51
C VAL A 60 -11.19 -3.68 4.99
N PHE A 61 -12.46 -3.50 5.32
CA PHE A 61 -12.90 -3.39 6.70
C PHE A 61 -13.48 -4.71 7.17
N GLU A 62 -13.01 -5.16 8.33
CA GLU A 62 -13.51 -6.39 8.95
C GLU A 62 -13.76 -6.10 10.42
N GLY A 63 -15.03 -5.83 10.74
CA GLY A 63 -15.38 -5.46 12.10
C GLY A 63 -14.75 -4.13 12.49
N HIS A 64 -13.98 -4.13 13.57
CA HIS A 64 -13.28 -2.93 14.03
C HIS A 64 -11.95 -2.74 13.35
N LYS A 65 -11.51 -3.70 12.57
CA LYS A 65 -10.16 -3.68 12.00
C LYS A 65 -10.26 -3.44 10.51
N PHE A 66 -9.18 -2.95 9.97
CA PHE A 66 -9.08 -2.85 8.52
C PHE A 66 -7.65 -3.14 8.10
N HIS A 67 -7.52 -3.54 6.86
CA HIS A 67 -6.22 -3.79 6.28
C HIS A 67 -6.26 -3.31 4.83
N PHE A 68 -5.11 -3.32 4.18
CA PHE A 68 -4.99 -2.92 2.79
C PHE A 68 -4.60 -4.12 1.95
N ARG A 69 -5.07 -4.13 0.72
CA ARG A 69 -4.70 -5.18 -0.21
C ARG A 69 -4.64 -4.60 -1.61
N LEU A 70 -3.91 -5.27 -2.49
CA LEU A 70 -3.88 -4.89 -3.90
C LEU A 70 -5.24 -5.14 -4.53
N LYS A 71 -5.60 -4.28 -5.42
CA LYS A 71 -6.84 -4.45 -6.17
C LYS A 71 -6.72 -5.55 -7.21
#